data_350fe4870a8fa2894edd44461b549807
#
_entry.id   350fe4870a8fa2894edd44461b549807
#
_cell.length_a   1.000
_cell.length_b   1.000
_cell.length_c   1.000
_cell.angle_alpha   90.00
_cell.angle_beta   90.00
_cell.angle_gamma   90.00
#
_symmetry.space_group_name_H-M   'P 1'
#
loop_
_entity.id
_entity.type
_entity.pdbx_description
1 polymer ?
#
loop_
_entity_poly.entity_id
_entity_poly.type
_entity_poly.pdbx_seq_one_letter_code
_entity_poly.pdbx_strand_id
1 'polypeptide(L)'
;IYGVIYFFIVEDYPEGYEPSAKQKKGGAMPVSSYRDLVQYLIWELPLYGALGLVAFVLHKQMIHGEPMLSWTTVIVIWVALFVLYLADIFRILKANLPRLKAGVPEQEKFPFGSVGALNSTYFANFGAELAIVSMLPMFFYELFSSLLYEDGSQVMTLTLAGAVAGSFAFMNLVARPLGGLLSDKMGSRKKTMLIYMLGITIGFF
;
A
#
# COMPACT_ATOMS: atom_id res chain seq x y z
N ILE A 1 -6.10 -21.29 7.30
CA ILE A 1 -5.36 -22.47 6.78
C ILE A 1 -4.01 -22.00 6.22
N TYR A 2 -3.93 -21.05 5.26
CA TYR A 2 -2.67 -20.59 4.66
C TYR A 2 -1.64 -20.09 5.69
N GLY A 3 -2.04 -19.25 6.66
CA GLY A 3 -1.13 -18.72 7.68
C GLY A 3 -0.54 -19.79 8.59
N VAL A 4 -1.29 -20.87 8.85
CA VAL A 4 -0.80 -22.01 9.63
C VAL A 4 0.25 -22.79 8.83
N ILE A 5 -0.04 -23.05 7.55
CA ILE A 5 0.90 -23.74 6.65
C ILE A 5 2.19 -22.93 6.50
N TYR A 6 2.07 -21.61 6.26
CA TYR A 6 3.20 -20.69 6.14
C TYR A 6 4.09 -20.73 7.39
N PHE A 7 3.48 -20.67 8.57
CA PHE A 7 4.22 -20.67 9.84
C PHE A 7 5.07 -21.92 10.07
N PHE A 8 4.63 -23.09 9.58
CA PHE A 8 5.36 -24.35 9.77
C PHE A 8 6.31 -24.71 8.63
N ILE A 9 6.13 -24.13 7.44
CA ILE A 9 6.91 -24.53 6.24
C ILE A 9 7.98 -23.49 5.90
N VAL A 10 7.73 -22.19 6.18
CA VAL A 10 8.64 -21.14 5.76
C VAL A 10 9.63 -20.83 6.87
N GLU A 11 10.90 -21.00 6.55
CA GLU A 11 12.00 -20.57 7.41
C GLU A 11 12.26 -19.07 7.24
N ASP A 12 12.49 -18.36 8.34
CA ASP A 12 12.73 -16.90 8.35
C ASP A 12 14.00 -16.52 7.58
N TYR A 13 14.97 -17.44 7.46
CA TYR A 13 16.26 -17.20 6.82
C TYR A 13 16.73 -18.41 6.03
N PRO A 14 17.43 -18.24 4.90
CA PRO A 14 18.07 -19.34 4.19
C PRO A 14 19.13 -20.03 5.06
N GLU A 15 19.35 -21.32 4.82
CA GLU A 15 20.41 -22.07 5.50
C GLU A 15 21.76 -21.36 5.38
N GLY A 16 22.45 -21.18 6.50
CA GLY A 16 23.76 -20.50 6.55
C GLY A 16 23.71 -18.97 6.61
N TYR A 17 22.52 -18.36 6.64
CA TYR A 17 22.39 -16.92 6.86
C TYR A 17 22.30 -16.60 8.35
N GLU A 18 23.35 -16.00 8.89
CA GLU A 18 23.29 -15.39 10.23
C GLU A 18 22.83 -13.93 10.10
N PRO A 19 21.64 -13.57 10.63
CA PRO A 19 21.22 -12.18 10.64
C PRO A 19 22.24 -11.36 11.44
N SER A 20 22.80 -10.34 10.81
CA SER A 20 23.73 -9.46 11.52
C SER A 20 23.02 -8.91 12.77
N ALA A 21 23.67 -8.98 13.92
CA ALA A 21 23.12 -8.54 15.21
C ALA A 21 22.68 -7.05 15.23
N LYS A 22 22.93 -6.31 14.16
CA LYS A 22 22.58 -4.90 13.94
C LYS A 22 21.18 -4.68 13.34
N GLN A 23 20.53 -5.69 12.77
CA GLN A 23 19.14 -5.56 12.33
C GLN A 23 18.20 -5.73 13.52
N LYS A 24 18.08 -4.69 14.34
CA LYS A 24 17.02 -4.64 15.35
C LYS A 24 15.67 -4.68 14.64
N LYS A 25 14.94 -5.80 14.79
CA LYS A 25 13.56 -5.95 14.31
C LYS A 25 12.72 -4.75 14.79
N GLY A 26 12.07 -4.05 13.88
CA GLY A 26 11.06 -3.05 14.21
C GLY A 26 11.55 -1.60 14.45
N GLY A 27 12.76 -1.25 14.02
CA GLY A 27 13.22 0.13 14.04
C GLY A 27 12.62 0.99 12.92
N ALA A 28 12.52 2.32 13.14
CA ALA A 28 12.25 3.25 12.06
C ALA A 28 13.38 3.19 11.01
N MET A 29 13.04 3.50 9.76
CA MET A 29 14.03 3.53 8.68
C MET A 29 15.18 4.51 9.03
N PRO A 30 16.44 4.11 8.88
CA PRO A 30 17.57 5.00 9.13
C PRO A 30 17.63 6.08 8.04
N VAL A 31 17.97 7.31 8.42
CA VAL A 31 18.17 8.43 7.49
C VAL A 31 19.63 8.89 7.49
N SER A 32 20.04 9.57 6.41
CA SER A 32 21.43 9.97 6.18
C SER A 32 21.71 11.42 6.63
N SER A 33 20.71 12.25 6.77
CA SER A 33 20.85 13.65 7.14
C SER A 33 19.66 14.17 7.97
N TYR A 34 19.84 15.32 8.62
CA TYR A 34 18.73 16.01 9.32
C TYR A 34 17.64 16.47 8.34
N ARG A 35 18.00 16.82 7.12
CA ARG A 35 17.04 17.16 6.06
C ARG A 35 16.16 15.95 5.71
N ASP A 36 16.78 14.77 5.57
CA ASP A 36 16.05 13.53 5.30
C ASP A 36 15.13 13.17 6.48
N LEU A 37 15.59 13.42 7.72
CA LEU A 37 14.77 13.20 8.90
C LEU A 37 13.50 14.08 8.88
N VAL A 38 13.63 15.36 8.57
CA VAL A 38 12.47 16.26 8.45
C VAL A 38 11.54 15.81 7.31
N GLN A 39 12.09 15.44 6.16
CA GLN A 39 11.30 14.87 5.06
C GLN A 39 10.55 13.63 5.47
N TYR A 40 11.18 12.72 6.20
CA TYR A 40 10.55 11.50 6.68
C TYR A 40 9.36 11.82 7.60
N LEU A 41 9.53 12.71 8.55
CA LEU A 41 8.44 13.12 9.45
C LEU A 41 7.26 13.74 8.68
N ILE A 42 7.53 14.53 7.64
CA ILE A 42 6.48 15.10 6.79
C ILE A 42 5.75 14.02 5.99
N TRP A 43 6.46 13.00 5.52
CA TRP A 43 5.86 11.93 4.71
C TRP A 43 5.00 10.94 5.51
N GLU A 44 5.10 10.95 6.82
CA GLU A 44 4.15 10.21 7.68
C GLU A 44 2.77 10.91 7.75
N LEU A 45 2.70 12.24 7.56
CA LEU A 45 1.45 13.01 7.64
C LEU A 45 0.34 12.54 6.69
N PRO A 46 0.60 12.22 5.40
CA PRO A 46 -0.44 11.81 4.47
C PRO A 46 -1.22 10.58 4.92
N LEU A 47 -0.59 9.62 5.58
CA LEU A 47 -1.25 8.42 6.10
C LEU A 47 -2.30 8.80 7.16
N TYR A 48 -1.89 9.57 8.16
CA TYR A 48 -2.79 10.00 9.24
C TYR A 48 -3.86 10.96 8.75
N GLY A 49 -3.49 11.86 7.82
CA GLY A 49 -4.42 12.77 7.16
C GLY A 49 -5.48 12.04 6.36
N ALA A 50 -5.10 11.02 5.58
CA ALA A 50 -6.03 10.21 4.80
C ALA A 50 -7.02 9.45 5.70
N LEU A 51 -6.53 8.81 6.77
CA LEU A 51 -7.39 8.12 7.73
C LEU A 51 -8.35 9.08 8.44
N GLY A 52 -7.87 10.27 8.80
CA GLY A 52 -8.70 11.33 9.37
C GLY A 52 -9.78 11.83 8.40
N LEU A 53 -9.42 11.95 7.11
CA LEU A 53 -10.35 12.33 6.04
C LEU A 53 -11.42 11.24 5.84
N VAL A 54 -11.04 9.96 5.84
CA VAL A 54 -11.99 8.84 5.75
C VAL A 54 -12.99 8.90 6.89
N ALA A 55 -12.56 9.12 8.13
CA ALA A 55 -13.47 9.26 9.27
C ALA A 55 -14.46 10.43 9.07
N PHE A 56 -13.99 11.56 8.53
CA PHE A 56 -14.83 12.70 8.21
C PHE A 56 -15.82 12.40 7.07
N VAL A 57 -15.38 11.74 6.01
CA VAL A 57 -16.26 11.34 4.88
C VAL A 57 -17.35 10.39 5.38
N LEU A 58 -17.00 9.41 6.21
CA LEU A 58 -17.98 8.48 6.81
C LEU A 58 -18.99 9.20 7.72
N HIS A 59 -18.60 10.27 8.42
CA HIS A 59 -19.53 11.11 9.14
C HIS A 59 -20.54 11.81 8.20
N LYS A 60 -20.12 12.19 7.00
CA LYS A 60 -21.00 12.81 6.00
C LYS A 60 -21.94 11.84 5.31
N GLN A 61 -21.67 10.52 5.37
CA GLN A 61 -22.55 9.51 4.81
C GLN A 61 -23.71 9.26 5.77
N MET A 62 -24.94 9.30 5.22
CA MET A 62 -26.17 9.07 5.97
C MET A 62 -26.67 7.66 5.72
N ILE A 63 -26.96 6.92 6.79
CA ILE A 63 -27.59 5.60 6.75
C ILE A 63 -28.87 5.67 7.58
N HIS A 64 -30.00 5.40 6.95
CA HIS A 64 -31.31 5.50 7.58
C HIS A 64 -31.61 6.87 8.25
N GLY A 65 -31.04 7.95 7.70
CA GLY A 65 -31.23 9.31 8.24
C GLY A 65 -30.25 9.72 9.34
N GLU A 66 -29.38 8.82 9.76
CA GLU A 66 -28.33 9.09 10.75
C GLU A 66 -26.94 9.05 10.12
N PRO A 67 -25.97 9.87 10.58
CA PRO A 67 -24.60 9.80 10.11
C PRO A 67 -23.97 8.44 10.44
N MET A 68 -23.26 7.85 9.48
CA MET A 68 -22.58 6.56 9.65
C MET A 68 -21.61 6.56 10.85
N LEU A 69 -20.93 7.67 11.09
CA LEU A 69 -20.13 7.91 12.29
C LEU A 69 -20.65 9.16 13.01
N SER A 70 -20.85 9.08 14.33
CA SER A 70 -21.17 10.26 15.13
C SER A 70 -19.98 11.24 15.14
N TRP A 71 -20.25 12.53 15.33
CA TRP A 71 -19.18 13.54 15.44
C TRP A 71 -18.23 13.25 16.61
N THR A 72 -18.75 12.74 17.72
CA THR A 72 -17.93 12.30 18.86
C THR A 72 -16.98 11.20 18.46
N THR A 73 -17.43 10.20 17.67
CA THR A 73 -16.58 9.11 17.17
C THR A 73 -15.49 9.64 16.25
N VAL A 74 -15.78 10.61 15.38
CA VAL A 74 -14.75 11.25 14.50
C VAL A 74 -13.68 11.95 15.33
N ILE A 75 -14.08 12.70 16.36
CA ILE A 75 -13.11 13.37 17.25
C ILE A 75 -12.23 12.35 17.98
N VAL A 76 -12.82 11.26 18.49
CA VAL A 76 -12.04 10.20 19.15
C VAL A 76 -11.03 9.58 18.18
N ILE A 77 -11.44 9.30 16.95
CA ILE A 77 -10.53 8.79 15.89
C ILE A 77 -9.41 9.79 15.63
N TRP A 78 -9.71 11.08 15.47
CA TRP A 78 -8.69 12.11 15.22
C TRP A 78 -7.70 12.23 16.37
N VAL A 79 -8.17 12.19 17.60
CA VAL A 79 -7.29 12.21 18.81
C VAL A 79 -6.41 10.95 18.80
N ALA A 80 -6.96 9.78 18.55
CA ALA A 80 -6.20 8.54 18.49
C ALA A 80 -5.14 8.58 17.36
N LEU A 81 -5.49 9.04 16.17
CA LEU A 81 -4.55 9.22 15.06
C LEU A 81 -3.45 10.21 15.38
N PHE A 82 -3.77 11.31 16.06
CA PHE A 82 -2.79 12.29 16.51
C PHE A 82 -1.80 11.69 17.52
N VAL A 83 -2.29 10.93 18.51
CA VAL A 83 -1.45 10.22 19.48
C VAL A 83 -0.54 9.20 18.79
N LEU A 84 -1.06 8.43 17.83
CA LEU A 84 -0.28 7.48 17.06
C LEU A 84 0.81 8.18 16.22
N TYR A 85 0.46 9.29 15.59
CA TYR A 85 1.44 10.12 14.86
C TYR A 85 2.56 10.63 15.75
N LEU A 86 2.24 11.13 16.95
CA LEU A 86 3.26 11.53 17.93
C LEU A 86 4.14 10.36 18.39
N ALA A 87 3.56 9.19 18.57
CA ALA A 87 4.30 7.97 18.92
C ALA A 87 5.28 7.56 17.80
N ASP A 88 4.85 7.66 16.53
CA ASP A 88 5.72 7.39 15.37
C ASP A 88 6.82 8.44 15.24
N ILE A 89 6.51 9.74 15.40
CA ILE A 89 7.54 10.79 15.48
C ILE A 89 8.59 10.45 16.53
N PHE A 90 8.14 10.11 17.74
CA PHE A 90 9.05 9.77 18.84
C PHE A 90 9.94 8.57 18.49
N ARG A 91 9.36 7.52 17.88
CA ARG A 91 10.08 6.31 17.42
C ARG A 91 11.12 6.65 16.37
N ILE A 92 10.76 7.46 15.37
CA ILE A 92 11.64 7.91 14.29
C ILE A 92 12.80 8.75 14.85
N LEU A 93 12.50 9.70 15.71
CA LEU A 93 13.52 10.55 16.36
C LEU A 93 14.47 9.73 17.24
N LYS A 94 13.93 8.83 18.06
CA LYS A 94 14.71 7.96 18.94
C LYS A 94 15.68 7.06 18.15
N ALA A 95 15.28 6.59 16.97
CA ALA A 95 16.13 5.75 16.14
C ALA A 95 17.21 6.56 15.39
N ASN A 96 16.88 7.76 14.93
CA ASN A 96 17.73 8.50 13.99
C ASN A 96 18.61 9.59 14.65
N LEU A 97 18.16 10.25 15.72
CA LEU A 97 18.94 11.33 16.33
C LEU A 97 20.32 10.88 16.86
N PRO A 98 20.44 9.75 17.59
CA PRO A 98 21.76 9.29 18.05
C PRO A 98 22.70 8.96 16.88
N ARG A 99 22.16 8.36 15.81
CA ARG A 99 22.91 8.00 14.62
C ARG A 99 23.42 9.24 13.87
N LEU A 100 22.57 10.25 13.68
CA LEU A 100 22.95 11.50 13.03
C LEU A 100 23.99 12.28 13.84
N LYS A 101 23.87 12.28 15.18
CA LYS A 101 24.87 12.90 16.06
C LYS A 101 26.24 12.21 16.04
N ALA A 102 26.24 10.88 15.91
CA ALA A 102 27.47 10.09 15.79
C ALA A 102 28.15 10.21 14.41
N GLY A 103 27.43 10.74 13.43
CA GLY A 103 27.86 10.78 12.02
C GLY A 103 27.49 9.50 11.29
N VAL A 104 26.98 9.65 10.06
CA VAL A 104 26.61 8.52 9.19
C VAL A 104 27.78 8.18 8.25
N PRO A 105 28.30 6.94 8.25
CA PRO A 105 29.34 6.52 7.34
C PRO A 105 28.93 6.73 5.86
N GLU A 106 29.87 7.12 4.99
CA GLU A 106 29.60 7.37 3.56
C GLU A 106 28.93 6.17 2.87
N GLN A 107 29.32 4.95 3.23
CA GLN A 107 28.79 3.71 2.66
C GLN A 107 27.33 3.45 3.02
N GLU A 108 26.83 4.09 4.07
CA GLU A 108 25.46 3.96 4.55
C GLU A 108 24.56 5.14 4.15
N LYS A 109 25.13 6.14 3.45
CA LYS A 109 24.36 7.27 2.93
C LYS A 109 23.63 6.88 1.66
N PHE A 110 22.37 7.32 1.58
CA PHE A 110 21.55 7.14 0.38
C PHE A 110 20.67 8.39 0.15
N PRO A 111 20.30 8.69 -1.10
CA PRO A 111 19.45 9.83 -1.42
C PRO A 111 18.00 9.55 -0.99
N PHE A 112 17.55 10.18 0.07
CA PHE A 112 16.20 9.99 0.60
C PHE A 112 15.08 10.37 -0.39
N GLY A 113 15.37 11.29 -1.32
CA GLY A 113 14.47 11.59 -2.43
C GLY A 113 14.11 10.39 -3.30
N SER A 114 15.02 9.42 -3.43
CA SER A 114 14.74 8.16 -4.15
C SER A 114 13.70 7.30 -3.43
N VAL A 115 13.70 7.31 -2.09
CA VAL A 115 12.67 6.62 -1.29
C VAL A 115 11.32 7.28 -1.51
N GLY A 116 11.26 8.62 -1.56
CA GLY A 116 10.04 9.35 -1.87
C GLY A 116 9.49 9.04 -3.26
N ALA A 117 10.34 8.99 -4.26
CA ALA A 117 9.94 8.62 -5.61
C ALA A 117 9.36 7.19 -5.65
N LEU A 118 10.01 6.23 -4.97
CA LEU A 118 9.52 4.85 -4.87
C LEU A 118 8.19 4.78 -4.14
N ASN A 119 8.04 5.46 -3.00
CA ASN A 119 6.80 5.48 -2.25
C ASN A 119 5.65 6.13 -3.04
N SER A 120 5.92 7.23 -3.75
CA SER A 120 4.91 7.88 -4.59
C SER A 120 4.47 6.98 -5.74
N THR A 121 5.41 6.28 -6.38
CA THR A 121 5.10 5.32 -7.44
C THR A 121 4.29 4.14 -6.90
N TYR A 122 4.68 3.63 -5.73
CA TYR A 122 3.94 2.54 -5.08
C TYR A 122 2.53 2.97 -4.67
N PHE A 123 2.39 4.15 -4.10
CA PHE A 123 1.10 4.72 -3.73
C PHE A 123 0.16 4.86 -4.95
N ALA A 124 0.65 5.43 -6.05
CA ALA A 124 -0.13 5.57 -7.27
C ALA A 124 -0.56 4.21 -7.84
N ASN A 125 0.38 3.27 -7.94
CA ASN A 125 0.16 1.97 -8.53
C ASN A 125 -0.76 1.10 -7.68
N PHE A 126 -0.45 0.96 -6.40
CA PHE A 126 -1.24 0.15 -5.47
C PHE A 126 -2.60 0.77 -5.15
N GLY A 127 -2.67 2.11 -5.07
CA GLY A 127 -3.92 2.84 -4.91
C GLY A 127 -4.87 2.64 -6.10
N ALA A 128 -4.35 2.71 -7.32
CA ALA A 128 -5.13 2.42 -8.54
C ALA A 128 -5.61 0.96 -8.54
N GLU A 129 -4.75 0.00 -8.21
CA GLU A 129 -5.11 -1.42 -8.11
C GLU A 129 -6.25 -1.63 -7.12
N LEU A 130 -6.15 -1.09 -5.91
CA LEU A 130 -7.20 -1.22 -4.89
C LEU A 130 -8.52 -0.56 -5.31
N ALA A 131 -8.46 0.62 -5.92
CA ALA A 131 -9.64 1.32 -6.41
C ALA A 131 -10.38 0.47 -7.47
N ILE A 132 -9.65 -0.06 -8.46
CA ILE A 132 -10.23 -0.91 -9.50
C ILE A 132 -10.82 -2.17 -8.90
N VAL A 133 -10.07 -2.93 -8.11
CA VAL A 133 -10.54 -4.20 -7.53
C VAL A 133 -11.79 -4.00 -6.69
N SER A 134 -11.90 -2.90 -5.95
CA SER A 134 -13.06 -2.62 -5.11
C SER A 134 -14.31 -2.20 -5.91
N MET A 135 -14.12 -1.52 -7.05
CA MET A 135 -15.23 -1.02 -7.87
C MET A 135 -15.67 -2.00 -8.98
N LEU A 136 -14.77 -2.87 -9.40
CA LEU A 136 -14.95 -3.75 -10.57
C LEU A 136 -16.20 -4.64 -10.48
N PRO A 137 -16.55 -5.28 -9.34
CA PRO A 137 -17.77 -6.09 -9.25
C PRO A 137 -19.04 -5.29 -9.52
N MET A 138 -19.16 -4.11 -8.90
CA MET A 138 -20.34 -3.24 -9.12
C MET A 138 -20.37 -2.71 -10.54
N PHE A 139 -19.24 -2.32 -11.10
CA PHE A 139 -19.13 -1.85 -12.48
C PHE A 139 -19.66 -2.91 -13.47
N PHE A 140 -19.20 -4.15 -13.37
CA PHE A 140 -19.70 -5.21 -14.25
C PHE A 140 -21.19 -5.52 -14.02
N TYR A 141 -21.61 -5.51 -12.77
CA TYR A 141 -23.02 -5.73 -12.45
C TYR A 141 -23.91 -4.64 -13.06
N GLU A 142 -23.62 -3.37 -12.84
CA GLU A 142 -24.42 -2.24 -13.34
C GLU A 142 -24.42 -2.19 -14.87
N LEU A 143 -23.27 -2.46 -15.51
CA LEU A 143 -23.17 -2.38 -16.97
C LEU A 143 -23.91 -3.50 -17.69
N PHE A 144 -23.94 -4.72 -17.13
CA PHE A 144 -24.45 -5.90 -17.83
C PHE A 144 -25.69 -6.54 -17.18
N SER A 145 -26.17 -6.10 -16.03
CA SER A 145 -27.33 -6.70 -15.35
C SER A 145 -28.65 -6.49 -16.08
N SER A 146 -28.74 -5.46 -16.93
CA SER A 146 -29.90 -5.20 -17.76
C SER A 146 -29.98 -6.12 -18.99
N LEU A 147 -28.90 -6.81 -19.34
CA LEU A 147 -28.86 -7.76 -20.46
C LEU A 147 -29.47 -9.09 -19.99
N LEU A 148 -30.38 -9.60 -20.81
CA LEU A 148 -31.05 -10.87 -20.55
C LEU A 148 -30.71 -11.86 -21.66
N TYR A 149 -30.59 -13.14 -21.31
CA TYR A 149 -30.58 -14.24 -22.29
C TYR A 149 -31.97 -14.44 -22.87
N GLU A 150 -32.09 -15.27 -23.92
CA GLU A 150 -33.36 -15.59 -24.56
C GLU A 150 -34.37 -16.25 -23.61
N ASP A 151 -33.90 -16.93 -22.58
CA ASP A 151 -34.70 -17.54 -21.50
C ASP A 151 -35.17 -16.56 -20.41
N GLY A 152 -34.80 -15.29 -20.53
CA GLY A 152 -35.11 -14.22 -19.54
C GLY A 152 -34.20 -14.18 -18.33
N SER A 153 -33.19 -15.05 -18.24
CA SER A 153 -32.19 -14.98 -17.15
C SER A 153 -31.20 -13.83 -17.37
N GLN A 154 -30.65 -13.28 -16.27
CA GLN A 154 -29.68 -12.20 -16.33
C GLN A 154 -28.34 -12.70 -16.88
N VAL A 155 -27.75 -11.98 -17.83
CA VAL A 155 -26.40 -12.25 -18.35
C VAL A 155 -25.36 -12.06 -17.27
N MET A 156 -25.53 -11.05 -16.40
CA MET A 156 -24.61 -10.75 -15.31
C MET A 156 -25.34 -10.73 -13.97
N THR A 157 -25.07 -11.75 -13.17
CA THR A 157 -25.48 -11.76 -11.75
C THR A 157 -24.42 -11.12 -10.88
N LEU A 158 -24.75 -10.68 -9.66
CA LEU A 158 -23.78 -10.14 -8.73
C LEU A 158 -22.66 -11.14 -8.38
N THR A 159 -23.02 -12.43 -8.31
CA THR A 159 -22.02 -13.50 -8.08
C THR A 159 -21.06 -13.64 -9.25
N LEU A 160 -21.57 -13.59 -10.48
CA LEU A 160 -20.73 -13.67 -11.68
C LEU A 160 -19.84 -12.42 -11.79
N ALA A 161 -20.39 -11.25 -11.55
CA ALA A 161 -19.62 -10.00 -11.52
C ALA A 161 -18.47 -10.05 -10.50
N GLY A 162 -18.73 -10.61 -9.31
CA GLY A 162 -17.70 -10.86 -8.31
C GLY A 162 -16.64 -11.86 -8.77
N ALA A 163 -17.03 -12.93 -9.44
CA ALA A 163 -16.10 -13.93 -9.97
C ALA A 163 -15.22 -13.36 -11.11
N VAL A 164 -15.81 -12.58 -12.02
CA VAL A 164 -15.07 -11.88 -13.10
C VAL A 164 -14.09 -10.88 -12.50
N ALA A 165 -14.52 -10.07 -11.53
CA ALA A 165 -13.63 -9.16 -10.83
C ALA A 165 -12.51 -9.89 -10.05
N GLY A 166 -12.81 -11.05 -9.46
CA GLY A 166 -11.83 -11.90 -8.77
C GLY A 166 -10.73 -12.45 -9.68
N SER A 167 -11.00 -12.58 -11.00
CA SER A 167 -9.98 -13.00 -11.96
C SER A 167 -8.82 -12.00 -12.05
N PHE A 168 -9.07 -10.72 -11.82
CA PHE A 168 -8.04 -9.69 -11.73
C PHE A 168 -7.05 -9.95 -10.58
N ALA A 169 -7.56 -10.37 -9.41
CA ALA A 169 -6.70 -10.75 -8.29
C ALA A 169 -5.87 -12.01 -8.61
N PHE A 170 -6.43 -12.95 -9.36
CA PHE A 170 -5.71 -14.13 -9.83
C PHE A 170 -4.54 -13.78 -10.77
N MET A 171 -4.72 -12.80 -11.66
CA MET A 171 -3.63 -12.32 -12.53
C MET A 171 -2.43 -11.79 -11.72
N ASN A 172 -2.64 -11.22 -10.54
CA ASN A 172 -1.55 -10.76 -9.67
C ASN A 172 -0.64 -11.90 -9.19
N LEU A 173 -1.17 -13.12 -9.04
CA LEU A 173 -0.39 -14.29 -8.66
C LEU A 173 0.71 -14.60 -9.69
N VAL A 174 0.43 -14.36 -10.96
CA VAL A 174 1.34 -14.64 -12.08
C VAL A 174 2.15 -13.40 -12.46
N ALA A 175 1.53 -12.22 -12.48
CA ALA A 175 2.15 -10.98 -12.93
C ALA A 175 3.33 -10.54 -12.03
N ARG A 176 3.23 -10.72 -10.71
CA ARG A 176 4.31 -10.33 -9.77
C ARG A 176 5.59 -11.15 -9.96
N PRO A 177 5.58 -12.49 -9.99
CA PRO A 177 6.77 -13.28 -10.29
C PRO A 177 7.35 -12.99 -11.69
N LEU A 178 6.49 -12.87 -12.71
CA LEU A 178 6.91 -12.53 -14.07
C LEU A 178 7.56 -11.15 -14.14
N GLY A 179 7.04 -10.19 -13.37
CA GLY A 179 7.62 -8.85 -13.25
C GLY A 179 9.04 -8.87 -12.69
N GLY A 180 9.28 -9.69 -11.66
CA GLY A 180 10.62 -9.92 -11.12
C GLY A 180 11.57 -10.52 -12.14
N LEU A 181 11.16 -11.63 -12.77
CA LEU A 181 11.96 -12.31 -13.82
C LEU A 181 12.30 -11.38 -14.99
N LEU A 182 11.33 -10.57 -15.44
CA LEU A 182 11.55 -9.62 -16.52
C LEU A 182 12.55 -8.52 -16.10
N SER A 183 12.43 -8.02 -14.87
CA SER A 183 13.34 -7.04 -14.30
C SER A 183 14.79 -7.57 -14.26
N ASP A 184 14.96 -8.80 -13.82
CA ASP A 184 16.27 -9.44 -13.74
C ASP A 184 16.85 -9.69 -15.13
N LYS A 185 16.03 -10.17 -16.09
CA LYS A 185 16.45 -10.40 -17.47
C LYS A 185 16.82 -9.11 -18.21
N MET A 186 16.15 -8.00 -17.93
CA MET A 186 16.48 -6.70 -18.51
C MET A 186 17.73 -6.05 -17.89
N GLY A 187 18.17 -6.52 -16.73
CA GLY A 187 19.36 -6.01 -16.03
C GLY A 187 19.24 -4.56 -15.56
N SER A 188 18.05 -3.94 -15.64
CA SER A 188 17.84 -2.55 -15.26
C SER A 188 16.43 -2.34 -14.67
N ARG A 189 16.36 -2.34 -13.34
CA ARG A 189 15.12 -2.10 -12.61
C ARG A 189 14.43 -0.78 -12.98
N LYS A 190 15.23 0.27 -13.27
CA LYS A 190 14.72 1.57 -13.69
C LYS A 190 14.00 1.51 -15.04
N LYS A 191 14.57 0.82 -16.03
CA LYS A 191 13.95 0.65 -17.35
C LYS A 191 12.69 -0.19 -17.26
N THR A 192 12.72 -1.29 -16.52
CA THR A 192 11.56 -2.15 -16.28
C THR A 192 10.41 -1.36 -15.65
N MET A 193 10.70 -0.57 -14.63
CA MET A 193 9.70 0.27 -13.96
C MET A 193 9.08 1.29 -14.92
N LEU A 194 9.89 1.94 -15.77
CA LEU A 194 9.39 2.86 -16.78
C LEU A 194 8.43 2.17 -17.77
N ILE A 195 8.77 0.97 -18.25
CA ILE A 195 7.93 0.20 -19.17
C ILE A 195 6.59 -0.16 -18.51
N TYR A 196 6.61 -0.58 -17.24
CA TYR A 196 5.37 -0.90 -16.52
C TYR A 196 4.50 0.33 -16.30
N MET A 197 5.09 1.46 -15.94
CA MET A 197 4.34 2.72 -15.77
C MET A 197 3.70 3.17 -17.09
N LEU A 198 4.42 3.06 -18.20
CA LEU A 198 3.86 3.33 -19.53
C LEU A 198 2.75 2.35 -19.88
N GLY A 199 2.93 1.05 -19.59
CA GLY A 199 1.90 0.03 -19.83
C GLY A 199 0.63 0.29 -19.01
N ILE A 200 0.75 0.67 -17.75
CA ILE A 200 -0.39 1.07 -16.91
C ILE A 200 -1.10 2.29 -17.51
N THR A 201 -0.33 3.32 -17.88
CA THR A 201 -0.90 4.53 -18.48
C THR A 201 -1.71 4.20 -19.74
N ILE A 202 -1.16 3.39 -20.65
CA ILE A 202 -1.85 2.97 -21.87
C ILE A 202 -3.08 2.11 -21.55
N GLY A 203 -3.01 1.27 -20.53
CA GLY A 203 -4.12 0.40 -20.15
C GLY A 203 -5.32 1.13 -19.52
N PHE A 204 -5.13 2.37 -19.05
CA PHE A 204 -6.19 3.22 -18.51
C PHE A 204 -6.84 4.15 -19.56
N PHE A 205 -6.26 4.25 -20.74
CA PHE A 205 -6.82 4.99 -21.89
C PHE A 205 -7.40 4.07 -22.96
#